data_9f388151e32b6228f94a72e6a62d8352
#
_entry.id   9f388151e32b6228f94a72e6a62d8352
#
_cell.length_a   1.000
_cell.length_b   1.000
_cell.length_c   1.000
_cell.angle_alpha   90.00
_cell.angle_beta   90.00
_cell.angle_gamma   90.00
#
_symmetry.space_group_name_H-M   'P 1'
#
loop_
_entity.id
_entity.type
_entity.pdbx_description
1 polymer ?
#
loop_
_entity_poly.entity_id
_entity_poly.type
_entity_poly.pdbx_seq_one_letter_code
_entity_poly.pdbx_strand_id
1 'polypeptide(L)'
;MTFEMKSTACRLSMVLVWSLAGFAVGCQTPESSPSRAVRDPGEPEVLATIDGSPVTVADLEDAIGDQLAQMEFKYKNQRYQIMSDALKNVVRDRVLEEEAASQGMSREELIDSVTEGKGLVTDADVAEWYRQNRARVGNRSLEEVSAQIKQYLLRAGPQQAVDGYAQELLEQRNIVYLLQPLRANLDTDDSPTYGPEDAPVTVVEFSDFECSYCRRVVGTLDQVKENYGDQVRIVFRQYPLQNHPSAQKAAEASLCANDQDKFWPMHDLLFAEQDRLDVDSLKKKADRIGLERAVFDDCLDSARHEEKVRSDMQDGTSVGVSGTPSLFVNGINVPGGAVSYETLSQVIDEELQRVGSE
;
A
#
# COMPACT_ATOMS: atom_id res chain seq x y z
N MET A 1 57.50 -15.90 -16.37
CA MET A 1 57.13 -15.31 -17.68
C MET A 1 56.32 -14.05 -17.39
N THR A 2 57.03 -12.96 -17.44
CA THR A 2 56.56 -11.59 -17.18
C THR A 2 55.99 -11.00 -18.47
N PHE A 3 54.83 -10.39 -18.43
CA PHE A 3 54.34 -9.57 -19.51
C PHE A 3 54.00 -8.15 -18.99
N GLU A 4 54.77 -7.20 -19.52
CA GLU A 4 54.75 -5.78 -19.21
C GLU A 4 53.52 -5.07 -19.81
N MET A 5 52.99 -4.14 -19.05
CA MET A 5 52.04 -3.11 -19.50
C MET A 5 52.77 -1.99 -20.23
N LYS A 6 52.29 -1.60 -21.39
CA LYS A 6 52.68 -0.33 -22.07
C LYS A 6 51.56 0.70 -21.95
N SER A 7 51.92 1.74 -21.20
CA SER A 7 51.26 3.01 -21.12
C SER A 7 51.48 3.83 -22.43
N THR A 8 50.42 4.47 -22.96
CA THR A 8 50.59 5.48 -23.97
C THR A 8 49.83 6.75 -23.55
N ALA A 9 50.61 7.72 -23.12
CA ALA A 9 50.17 9.09 -22.85
C ALA A 9 50.02 9.86 -24.16
N CYS A 10 48.95 10.60 -24.33
CA CYS A 10 48.82 11.60 -25.39
C CYS A 10 48.76 12.99 -24.79
N ARG A 11 49.66 13.83 -25.24
CA ARG A 11 49.95 15.18 -24.74
C ARG A 11 49.05 16.24 -25.39
N LEU A 12 48.78 17.25 -24.60
CA LEU A 12 48.24 18.59 -24.88
C LEU A 12 48.71 19.25 -26.17
N SER A 13 47.84 20.00 -26.77
CA SER A 13 48.18 21.25 -27.44
C SER A 13 47.05 22.29 -27.28
N MET A 14 47.42 23.37 -26.70
CA MET A 14 46.66 24.55 -26.31
C MET A 14 46.62 25.52 -27.51
N VAL A 15 45.44 25.98 -27.91
CA VAL A 15 45.32 27.21 -28.70
C VAL A 15 44.16 28.03 -28.12
N LEU A 16 44.51 29.20 -27.61
CA LEU A 16 43.60 30.28 -27.21
C LEU A 16 43.02 31.00 -28.43
N VAL A 17 41.72 31.19 -28.47
CA VAL A 17 41.12 32.32 -29.17
C VAL A 17 39.92 32.83 -28.37
N TRP A 18 39.96 34.10 -28.00
CA TRP A 18 38.93 34.87 -27.35
C TRP A 18 37.84 35.28 -28.34
N SER A 19 36.57 35.09 -27.98
CA SER A 19 35.51 36.03 -28.37
C SER A 19 34.36 35.96 -27.39
N LEU A 20 34.05 37.08 -26.79
CA LEU A 20 32.92 37.39 -25.91
C LEU A 20 31.61 37.37 -26.72
N ALA A 21 30.69 36.54 -26.35
CA ALA A 21 29.28 36.74 -26.59
C ALA A 21 28.49 36.13 -25.41
N GLY A 22 27.86 37.02 -24.64
CA GLY A 22 27.03 36.63 -23.50
C GLY A 22 25.77 35.90 -23.96
N PHE A 23 25.58 34.68 -23.47
CA PHE A 23 24.30 34.01 -23.49
C PHE A 23 23.90 33.74 -22.02
N ALA A 24 22.80 34.37 -21.63
CA ALA A 24 22.13 34.06 -20.38
C ALA A 24 21.59 32.63 -20.49
N VAL A 25 22.22 31.70 -19.78
CA VAL A 25 21.67 30.35 -19.60
C VAL A 25 20.63 30.46 -18.48
N GLY A 26 19.36 30.53 -18.88
CA GLY A 26 18.24 30.28 -17.97
C GLY A 26 18.31 28.84 -17.53
N CYS A 27 18.44 28.60 -16.24
CA CYS A 27 18.20 27.29 -15.62
C CYS A 27 16.71 26.96 -15.82
N GLN A 28 16.41 26.15 -16.83
CA GLN A 28 15.16 25.44 -16.90
C GLN A 28 15.32 24.22 -15.98
N THR A 29 14.53 24.19 -14.92
CA THR A 29 14.28 22.98 -14.15
C THR A 29 13.70 21.93 -15.09
N PRO A 30 14.17 20.68 -15.08
CA PRO A 30 13.54 19.64 -15.88
C PRO A 30 12.13 19.40 -15.33
N GLU A 31 11.13 19.76 -16.14
CA GLU A 31 9.77 19.24 -15.95
C GLU A 31 9.87 17.72 -15.87
N SER A 32 9.29 17.15 -14.80
CA SER A 32 9.16 15.71 -14.62
C SER A 32 8.25 15.17 -15.72
N SER A 33 8.85 14.70 -16.80
CA SER A 33 8.12 13.96 -17.83
C SER A 33 7.53 12.71 -17.20
N PRO A 34 6.25 12.37 -17.47
CA PRO A 34 5.68 11.11 -17.03
C PRO A 34 6.56 9.96 -17.51
N SER A 35 6.75 8.96 -16.66
CA SER A 35 7.61 7.81 -16.91
C SER A 35 7.18 7.13 -18.21
N ARG A 36 7.99 7.29 -19.24
CA ARG A 36 7.79 6.68 -20.55
C ARG A 36 7.80 5.17 -20.36
N ALA A 37 6.70 4.49 -20.67
CA ALA A 37 6.62 3.04 -20.64
C ALA A 37 7.82 2.43 -21.40
N VAL A 38 8.42 1.39 -20.82
CA VAL A 38 9.56 0.68 -21.43
C VAL A 38 9.07 0.03 -22.71
N ARG A 39 9.47 0.61 -23.87
CA ARG A 39 9.14 0.07 -25.19
C ARG A 39 9.85 -1.26 -25.40
N ASP A 40 9.13 -2.26 -25.92
CA ASP A 40 9.75 -3.47 -26.43
C ASP A 40 10.58 -3.12 -27.69
N PRO A 41 11.85 -3.54 -27.75
CA PRO A 41 12.70 -3.26 -28.91
C PRO A 41 12.18 -4.02 -30.13
N GLY A 42 11.44 -3.33 -31.03
CA GLY A 42 10.89 -3.88 -32.26
C GLY A 42 9.47 -3.44 -32.59
N GLU A 43 8.79 -2.72 -31.72
CA GLU A 43 7.46 -2.17 -32.01
C GLU A 43 7.54 -1.01 -33.01
N PRO A 44 6.72 -1.01 -34.08
CA PRO A 44 6.70 0.08 -35.04
C PRO A 44 6.17 1.37 -34.40
N GLU A 45 6.77 2.50 -34.69
CA GLU A 45 6.33 3.81 -34.19
C GLU A 45 4.93 4.20 -34.69
N VAL A 46 4.57 3.75 -35.89
CA VAL A 46 3.25 3.93 -36.51
C VAL A 46 2.51 2.60 -36.49
N LEU A 47 1.41 2.55 -35.76
CA LEU A 47 0.59 1.35 -35.55
C LEU A 47 -0.50 1.19 -36.61
N ALA A 48 -1.04 2.30 -37.13
CA ALA A 48 -2.07 2.34 -38.14
C ALA A 48 -2.01 3.66 -38.94
N THR A 49 -2.77 3.71 -40.04
CA THR A 49 -3.02 4.97 -40.77
C THR A 49 -4.50 5.12 -41.08
N ILE A 50 -5.02 6.34 -40.92
CA ILE A 50 -6.38 6.74 -41.30
C ILE A 50 -6.25 7.78 -42.41
N ASP A 51 -6.65 7.42 -43.62
CA ASP A 51 -6.52 8.27 -44.81
C ASP A 51 -5.11 8.86 -44.99
N GLY A 52 -4.08 8.06 -44.68
CA GLY A 52 -2.65 8.46 -44.75
C GLY A 52 -2.13 9.19 -43.50
N SER A 53 -2.94 9.57 -42.57
CA SER A 53 -2.54 10.14 -41.29
C SER A 53 -2.11 9.03 -40.32
N PRO A 54 -0.91 9.08 -39.70
CA PRO A 54 -0.42 8.02 -38.85
C PRO A 54 -1.17 8.01 -37.49
N VAL A 55 -1.44 6.81 -37.00
CA VAL A 55 -1.77 6.54 -35.59
C VAL A 55 -0.54 5.91 -34.96
N THR A 56 0.01 6.53 -33.96
CA THR A 56 1.31 6.20 -33.38
C THR A 56 1.18 5.46 -32.04
N VAL A 57 2.29 4.94 -31.54
CA VAL A 57 2.37 4.40 -30.16
C VAL A 57 2.02 5.50 -29.13
N ALA A 58 2.43 6.76 -29.39
CA ALA A 58 2.09 7.86 -28.48
C ALA A 58 0.57 8.10 -28.38
N ASP A 59 -0.16 8.03 -29.51
CA ASP A 59 -1.61 8.17 -29.50
C ASP A 59 -2.27 7.03 -28.71
N LEU A 60 -1.67 5.83 -28.74
CA LEU A 60 -2.16 4.68 -27.96
C LEU A 60 -1.80 4.84 -26.47
N GLU A 61 -0.57 5.29 -26.15
CA GLU A 61 -0.15 5.58 -24.78
C GLU A 61 -1.04 6.65 -24.15
N ASP A 62 -1.42 7.69 -24.88
CA ASP A 62 -2.39 8.71 -24.41
C ASP A 62 -3.78 8.11 -24.16
N ALA A 63 -4.20 7.11 -24.93
CA ALA A 63 -5.52 6.50 -24.81
C ALA A 63 -5.61 5.44 -23.70
N ILE A 64 -4.56 4.69 -23.46
CA ILE A 64 -4.55 3.54 -22.52
C ILE A 64 -3.36 3.53 -21.54
N GLY A 65 -2.59 4.62 -21.46
CA GLY A 65 -1.38 4.71 -20.64
C GLY A 65 -1.65 4.39 -19.16
N ASP A 66 -2.75 4.91 -18.61
CA ASP A 66 -3.17 4.61 -17.23
C ASP A 66 -3.46 3.12 -17.02
N GLN A 67 -4.08 2.45 -18.02
CA GLN A 67 -4.36 1.02 -17.94
C GLN A 67 -3.06 0.20 -17.98
N LEU A 68 -2.11 0.60 -18.83
CA LEU A 68 -0.80 -0.06 -18.92
C LEU A 68 0.00 0.16 -17.63
N ALA A 69 0.04 1.37 -17.10
CA ALA A 69 0.71 1.70 -15.84
C ALA A 69 0.13 0.89 -14.67
N GLN A 70 -1.20 0.78 -14.58
CA GLN A 70 -1.89 -0.05 -13.59
C GLN A 70 -1.50 -1.53 -13.72
N MET A 71 -1.50 -2.07 -14.93
CA MET A 71 -1.13 -3.47 -15.18
C MET A 71 0.34 -3.72 -14.77
N GLU A 72 1.23 -2.82 -15.14
CA GLU A 72 2.65 -2.92 -14.83
C GLU A 72 2.90 -2.85 -13.31
N PHE A 73 2.27 -1.88 -12.63
CA PHE A 73 2.35 -1.76 -11.17
C PHE A 73 1.82 -3.02 -10.49
N LYS A 74 0.64 -3.49 -10.89
CA LYS A 74 0.02 -4.70 -10.34
C LYS A 74 0.91 -5.94 -10.54
N TYR A 75 1.49 -6.11 -11.73
CA TYR A 75 2.41 -7.20 -12.03
C TYR A 75 3.68 -7.12 -11.16
N LYS A 76 4.31 -5.94 -11.07
CA LYS A 76 5.51 -5.74 -10.25
C LYS A 76 5.23 -6.00 -8.77
N ASN A 77 4.11 -5.53 -8.27
CA ASN A 77 3.71 -5.75 -6.88
C ASN A 77 3.43 -7.24 -6.59
N GLN A 78 2.69 -7.91 -7.47
CA GLN A 78 2.43 -9.35 -7.34
C GLN A 78 3.74 -10.17 -7.38
N ARG A 79 4.64 -9.83 -8.30
CA ARG A 79 5.96 -10.46 -8.38
C ARG A 79 6.76 -10.25 -7.08
N TYR A 80 6.76 -9.03 -6.54
CA TYR A 80 7.42 -8.75 -5.26
C TYR A 80 6.84 -9.61 -4.14
N GLN A 81 5.52 -9.72 -4.00
CA GLN A 81 4.89 -10.53 -2.96
C GLN A 81 5.33 -12.00 -3.04
N ILE A 82 5.27 -12.58 -4.25
CA ILE A 82 5.73 -13.97 -4.47
C ILE A 82 7.21 -14.15 -4.08
N MET A 83 8.07 -13.20 -4.47
CA MET A 83 9.49 -13.25 -4.16
C MET A 83 9.77 -13.06 -2.66
N SER A 84 9.04 -12.17 -2.01
CA SER A 84 9.14 -11.91 -0.57
C SER A 84 8.74 -13.13 0.26
N ASP A 85 7.60 -13.75 -0.08
CA ASP A 85 7.13 -14.95 0.59
C ASP A 85 8.09 -16.13 0.38
N ALA A 86 8.58 -16.31 -0.85
CA ALA A 86 9.58 -17.33 -1.15
C ALA A 86 10.91 -17.09 -0.38
N LEU A 87 11.36 -15.83 -0.29
CA LEU A 87 12.56 -15.47 0.45
C LEU A 87 12.41 -15.77 1.94
N LYS A 88 11.29 -15.40 2.56
CA LYS A 88 10.98 -15.71 3.96
C LYS A 88 11.02 -17.23 4.22
N ASN A 89 10.45 -18.02 3.32
CA ASN A 89 10.47 -19.47 3.41
C ASN A 89 11.90 -20.04 3.29
N VAL A 90 12.69 -19.54 2.33
CA VAL A 90 14.10 -19.97 2.16
C VAL A 90 14.95 -19.62 3.39
N VAL A 91 14.75 -18.43 3.96
CA VAL A 91 15.45 -18.01 5.19
C VAL A 91 15.05 -18.91 6.36
N ARG A 92 13.75 -19.15 6.55
CA ARG A 92 13.23 -20.07 7.58
C ARG A 92 13.85 -21.47 7.45
N ASP A 93 13.81 -22.03 6.25
CA ASP A 93 14.32 -23.38 6.00
C ASP A 93 15.83 -23.47 6.27
N ARG A 94 16.60 -22.45 5.86
CA ARG A 94 18.04 -22.37 6.13
C ARG A 94 18.34 -22.29 7.63
N VAL A 95 17.59 -21.48 8.37
CA VAL A 95 17.76 -21.38 9.83
C VAL A 95 17.49 -22.71 10.53
N LEU A 96 16.47 -23.45 10.11
CA LEU A 96 16.19 -24.79 10.62
C LEU A 96 17.29 -25.81 10.26
N GLU A 97 17.84 -25.76 9.04
CA GLU A 97 18.95 -26.61 8.62
C GLU A 97 20.23 -26.35 9.43
N GLU A 98 20.58 -25.08 9.65
CA GLU A 98 21.72 -24.68 10.46
C GLU A 98 21.57 -25.09 11.92
N GLU A 99 20.35 -24.97 12.46
CA GLU A 99 20.05 -25.41 13.84
C GLU A 99 20.18 -26.93 13.97
N ALA A 100 19.62 -27.70 13.05
CA ALA A 100 19.77 -29.15 13.01
C ALA A 100 21.25 -29.56 12.96
N ALA A 101 22.02 -28.93 12.09
CA ALA A 101 23.44 -29.19 11.96
C ALA A 101 24.21 -28.86 13.25
N SER A 102 23.86 -27.79 13.96
CA SER A 102 24.47 -27.41 15.25
C SER A 102 24.22 -28.45 16.34
N GLN A 103 23.08 -29.14 16.28
CA GLN A 103 22.72 -30.23 17.21
C GLN A 103 23.20 -31.62 16.73
N GLY A 104 23.87 -31.70 15.60
CA GLY A 104 24.39 -32.96 15.03
C GLY A 104 23.31 -33.89 14.48
N MET A 105 22.16 -33.34 14.07
CA MET A 105 21.05 -34.09 13.51
C MET A 105 20.64 -33.58 12.13
N SER A 106 19.84 -34.34 11.41
CA SER A 106 19.24 -33.92 10.16
C SER A 106 18.06 -32.94 10.43
N ARG A 107 17.67 -32.16 9.42
CA ARG A 107 16.46 -31.31 9.51
C ARG A 107 15.20 -32.11 9.83
N GLU A 108 15.10 -33.33 9.31
CA GLU A 108 13.97 -34.22 9.52
C GLU A 108 13.88 -34.65 11.00
N GLU A 109 15.02 -35.08 11.59
CA GLU A 109 15.11 -35.40 13.02
C GLU A 109 14.81 -34.20 13.92
N LEU A 110 15.22 -32.98 13.54
CA LEU A 110 14.88 -31.76 14.26
C LEU A 110 13.37 -31.51 14.22
N ILE A 111 12.74 -31.60 13.03
CA ILE A 111 11.28 -31.41 12.88
C ILE A 111 10.53 -32.45 13.71
N ASP A 112 10.94 -33.72 13.66
CA ASP A 112 10.34 -34.78 14.46
C ASP A 112 10.44 -34.48 15.96
N SER A 113 11.59 -34.01 16.44
CA SER A 113 11.78 -33.63 17.85
C SER A 113 10.91 -32.46 18.29
N VAL A 114 10.76 -31.45 17.43
CA VAL A 114 9.93 -30.24 17.70
C VAL A 114 8.43 -30.59 17.68
N THR A 115 8.04 -31.55 16.86
CA THR A 115 6.65 -31.99 16.72
C THR A 115 6.28 -33.15 17.65
N GLU A 116 7.24 -33.72 18.41
CA GLU A 116 7.00 -34.80 19.33
C GLU A 116 5.91 -34.41 20.35
N GLY A 117 4.87 -35.23 20.46
CA GLY A 117 3.73 -34.99 21.33
C GLY A 117 2.74 -33.91 20.87
N LYS A 118 3.06 -33.12 19.82
CA LYS A 118 2.16 -32.07 19.30
C LYS A 118 0.99 -32.61 18.46
N GLY A 119 1.04 -33.89 18.09
CA GLY A 119 -0.07 -34.59 17.44
C GLY A 119 -1.14 -35.13 18.44
N LEU A 120 -1.01 -34.89 19.73
CA LEU A 120 -1.97 -35.30 20.75
C LEU A 120 -2.94 -34.15 21.01
N VAL A 121 -4.11 -34.22 20.40
CA VAL A 121 -5.19 -33.22 20.59
C VAL A 121 -6.20 -33.79 21.59
N THR A 122 -6.34 -33.12 22.74
CA THR A 122 -7.32 -33.44 23.79
C THR A 122 -8.66 -32.76 23.52
N ASP A 123 -9.71 -33.23 24.23
CA ASP A 123 -11.02 -32.56 24.16
C ASP A 123 -10.96 -31.15 24.79
N ALA A 124 -10.02 -30.89 25.69
CA ALA A 124 -9.76 -29.57 26.25
C ALA A 124 -9.23 -28.60 25.19
N ASP A 125 -8.30 -29.03 24.31
CA ASP A 125 -7.78 -28.25 23.22
C ASP A 125 -8.87 -27.90 22.20
N VAL A 126 -9.76 -28.86 21.92
CA VAL A 126 -10.92 -28.65 21.03
C VAL A 126 -11.87 -27.59 21.62
N ALA A 127 -12.15 -27.69 22.94
CA ALA A 127 -13.01 -26.74 23.62
C ALA A 127 -12.39 -25.33 23.69
N GLU A 128 -11.06 -25.24 23.91
CA GLU A 128 -10.32 -23.98 23.91
C GLU A 128 -10.35 -23.31 22.52
N TRP A 129 -10.01 -24.06 21.48
CA TRP A 129 -10.09 -23.55 20.10
C TRP A 129 -11.50 -23.06 19.77
N TYR A 130 -12.53 -23.80 20.12
CA TYR A 130 -13.92 -23.42 19.91
C TYR A 130 -14.27 -22.10 20.59
N ARG A 131 -13.83 -21.88 21.86
CA ARG A 131 -14.06 -20.63 22.57
C ARG A 131 -13.41 -19.44 21.88
N GLN A 132 -12.16 -19.60 21.48
CA GLN A 132 -11.36 -18.54 20.80
C GLN A 132 -11.88 -18.22 19.40
N ASN A 133 -12.48 -19.18 18.70
CA ASN A 133 -12.94 -19.04 17.32
C ASN A 133 -14.47 -19.02 17.18
N ARG A 134 -15.19 -18.62 18.24
CA ARG A 134 -16.65 -18.62 18.27
C ARG A 134 -17.30 -17.89 17.08
N ALA A 135 -16.74 -16.74 16.69
CA ALA A 135 -17.23 -15.97 15.56
C ALA A 135 -17.10 -16.72 14.19
N ARG A 136 -16.06 -17.55 14.03
CA ARG A 136 -15.85 -18.37 12.82
C ARG A 136 -16.78 -19.59 12.77
N VAL A 137 -17.12 -20.12 13.92
CA VAL A 137 -18.00 -21.30 14.05
C VAL A 137 -19.48 -20.92 13.87
N GLY A 138 -19.83 -19.67 14.15
CA GLY A 138 -21.20 -19.18 14.08
C GLY A 138 -22.11 -19.83 15.15
N ASN A 139 -23.33 -20.20 14.78
CA ASN A 139 -24.33 -20.74 15.70
C ASN A 139 -24.20 -22.25 15.98
N ARG A 140 -23.21 -22.95 15.38
CA ARG A 140 -23.01 -24.39 15.61
C ARG A 140 -22.52 -24.68 17.02
N SER A 141 -23.00 -25.74 17.61
CA SER A 141 -22.56 -26.18 18.95
C SER A 141 -21.18 -26.83 18.90
N LEU A 142 -20.50 -26.89 20.07
CA LEU A 142 -19.23 -27.60 20.18
C LEU A 142 -19.36 -29.07 19.76
N GLU A 143 -20.46 -29.74 20.13
CA GLU A 143 -20.71 -31.15 19.81
C GLU A 143 -20.77 -31.37 18.29
N GLU A 144 -21.41 -30.46 17.54
CA GLU A 144 -21.54 -30.55 16.07
C GLU A 144 -20.22 -30.39 15.35
N VAL A 145 -19.25 -29.63 15.92
CA VAL A 145 -18.00 -29.27 15.23
C VAL A 145 -16.74 -29.90 15.85
N SER A 146 -16.86 -30.57 17.00
CA SER A 146 -15.72 -31.10 17.76
C SER A 146 -14.81 -32.01 16.91
N ALA A 147 -15.40 -32.92 16.14
CA ALA A 147 -14.64 -33.82 15.28
C ALA A 147 -13.87 -33.07 14.17
N GLN A 148 -14.46 -32.03 13.60
CA GLN A 148 -13.84 -31.21 12.59
C GLN A 148 -12.69 -30.35 13.17
N ILE A 149 -12.92 -29.78 14.37
CA ILE A 149 -11.89 -29.02 15.08
C ILE A 149 -10.73 -29.96 15.47
N LYS A 150 -11.00 -31.12 15.96
CA LYS A 150 -9.97 -32.13 16.32
C LYS A 150 -9.11 -32.49 15.11
N GLN A 151 -9.73 -32.76 13.97
CA GLN A 151 -8.99 -33.05 12.73
C GLN A 151 -8.17 -31.84 12.25
N TYR A 152 -8.69 -30.64 12.40
CA TYR A 152 -7.96 -29.42 12.08
C TYR A 152 -6.73 -29.27 12.98
N LEU A 153 -6.89 -29.39 14.30
CA LEU A 153 -5.80 -29.26 15.27
C LEU A 153 -4.72 -30.34 15.09
N LEU A 154 -5.13 -31.60 14.79
CA LEU A 154 -4.19 -32.68 14.49
C LEU A 154 -3.29 -32.38 13.26
N ARG A 155 -3.83 -31.66 12.25
CA ARG A 155 -3.06 -31.27 11.06
C ARG A 155 -2.25 -30.00 11.28
N ALA A 156 -2.82 -29.02 11.98
CA ALA A 156 -2.22 -27.71 12.18
C ALA A 156 -1.18 -27.70 13.31
N GLY A 157 -1.35 -28.52 14.36
CA GLY A 157 -0.48 -28.51 15.52
C GLY A 157 0.99 -28.76 15.24
N PRO A 158 1.37 -29.80 14.48
CA PRO A 158 2.76 -29.99 14.11
C PRO A 158 3.36 -28.83 13.30
N GLN A 159 2.60 -28.33 12.32
CA GLN A 159 3.07 -27.18 11.53
C GLN A 159 3.25 -25.92 12.37
N GLN A 160 2.29 -25.62 13.25
CA GLN A 160 2.40 -24.47 14.18
C GLN A 160 3.59 -24.61 15.14
N ALA A 161 3.91 -25.82 15.57
CA ALA A 161 5.09 -26.05 16.42
C ALA A 161 6.39 -25.76 15.67
N VAL A 162 6.51 -26.21 14.41
CA VAL A 162 7.67 -25.92 13.56
C VAL A 162 7.77 -24.44 13.25
N ASP A 163 6.65 -23.79 12.90
CA ASP A 163 6.62 -22.35 12.59
C ASP A 163 6.98 -21.50 13.83
N GLY A 164 6.47 -21.87 15.01
CA GLY A 164 6.81 -21.22 16.27
C GLY A 164 8.29 -21.37 16.63
N TYR A 165 8.81 -22.59 16.52
CA TYR A 165 10.24 -22.85 16.75
C TYR A 165 11.15 -22.09 15.77
N ALA A 166 10.79 -22.10 14.48
CA ALA A 166 11.51 -21.33 13.47
C ALA A 166 11.49 -19.83 13.77
N GLN A 167 10.33 -19.31 14.24
CA GLN A 167 10.21 -17.90 14.63
C GLN A 167 11.14 -17.54 15.79
N GLU A 168 11.21 -18.38 16.83
CA GLU A 168 12.14 -18.19 17.95
C GLU A 168 13.61 -18.18 17.48
N LEU A 169 13.96 -19.04 16.54
CA LEU A 169 15.31 -19.07 15.95
C LEU A 169 15.61 -17.83 15.12
N LEU A 170 14.61 -17.31 14.36
CA LEU A 170 14.76 -16.09 13.57
C LEU A 170 14.96 -14.87 14.46
N GLU A 171 14.24 -14.76 15.58
CA GLU A 171 14.35 -13.66 16.55
C GLU A 171 15.73 -13.61 17.25
N GLN A 172 16.39 -14.75 17.39
CA GLN A 172 17.75 -14.85 17.98
C GLN A 172 18.86 -14.46 17.00
N ARG A 173 18.54 -14.24 15.72
CA ARG A 173 19.51 -13.98 14.65
C ARG A 173 19.35 -12.59 14.07
N ASN A 174 20.46 -11.99 13.63
CA ASN A 174 20.41 -10.74 12.89
C ASN A 174 20.14 -11.02 11.39
N ILE A 175 18.88 -11.01 10.99
CA ILE A 175 18.46 -11.24 9.60
C ILE A 175 18.09 -9.90 8.97
N VAL A 176 18.79 -9.57 7.89
CA VAL A 176 18.53 -8.36 7.10
C VAL A 176 17.97 -8.75 5.74
N TYR A 177 16.72 -8.37 5.47
CA TYR A 177 16.08 -8.55 4.17
C TYR A 177 16.45 -7.38 3.26
N LEU A 178 17.10 -7.68 2.12
CA LEU A 178 17.53 -6.66 1.14
C LEU A 178 16.56 -6.52 -0.04
N LEU A 179 15.56 -7.38 -0.12
CA LEU A 179 14.52 -7.27 -1.12
C LEU A 179 13.60 -6.10 -0.75
N GLN A 180 13.66 -5.04 -1.56
CA GLN A 180 12.87 -3.83 -1.31
C GLN A 180 11.44 -3.97 -1.88
N PRO A 181 10.41 -3.52 -1.16
CA PRO A 181 9.05 -3.44 -1.68
C PRO A 181 8.95 -2.41 -2.81
N LEU A 182 8.01 -2.65 -3.73
CA LEU A 182 7.63 -1.64 -4.71
C LEU A 182 6.94 -0.48 -3.98
N ARG A 183 7.39 0.75 -4.28
CA ARG A 183 6.78 1.96 -3.75
C ARG A 183 6.05 2.69 -4.87
N ALA A 184 4.78 2.97 -4.65
CA ALA A 184 4.00 3.88 -5.46
C ALA A 184 4.50 5.31 -5.22
N ASN A 185 4.70 6.07 -6.30
CA ASN A 185 4.88 7.50 -6.17
C ASN A 185 3.47 8.13 -6.11
N LEU A 186 3.06 8.54 -4.91
CA LEU A 186 1.76 9.16 -4.67
C LEU A 186 1.97 10.63 -4.40
N ASP A 187 1.39 11.48 -5.25
CA ASP A 187 1.27 12.89 -4.96
C ASP A 187 0.29 13.08 -3.79
N THR A 188 0.73 13.79 -2.77
CA THR A 188 -0.06 14.07 -1.56
C THR A 188 -0.37 15.55 -1.41
N ASP A 189 0.05 16.38 -2.37
CA ASP A 189 -0.24 17.81 -2.37
C ASP A 189 -1.75 18.02 -2.55
N ASP A 190 -2.25 19.10 -1.99
CA ASP A 190 -3.68 19.47 -2.02
C ASP A 190 -4.65 18.38 -1.52
N SER A 191 -4.16 17.40 -0.76
CA SER A 191 -4.98 16.35 -0.17
C SER A 191 -5.21 16.60 1.33
N PRO A 192 -6.40 16.29 1.85
CA PRO A 192 -6.67 16.42 3.28
C PRO A 192 -5.71 15.57 4.09
N THR A 193 -5.07 16.19 5.06
CA THR A 193 -3.98 15.59 5.82
C THR A 193 -4.22 15.71 7.32
N TYR A 194 -3.82 14.69 8.09
CA TYR A 194 -3.71 14.70 9.55
C TYR A 194 -2.26 14.42 9.95
N GLY A 195 -1.76 15.12 10.95
CA GLY A 195 -0.38 15.01 11.40
C GLY A 195 0.56 16.01 10.71
N PRO A 196 1.83 16.06 11.14
CA PRO A 196 2.81 17.01 10.64
C PRO A 196 3.23 16.68 9.21
N GLU A 197 3.55 17.72 8.43
CA GLU A 197 3.97 17.58 7.04
C GLU A 197 5.32 16.83 6.91
N ASP A 198 6.19 16.97 7.88
CA ASP A 198 7.53 16.36 7.97
C ASP A 198 7.55 15.03 8.73
N ALA A 199 6.40 14.40 8.97
CA ALA A 199 6.34 13.10 9.60
C ALA A 199 7.16 12.05 8.81
N PRO A 200 7.98 11.22 9.47
CA PRO A 200 8.84 10.24 8.81
C PRO A 200 8.05 9.16 8.05
N VAL A 201 6.80 8.92 8.44
CA VAL A 201 5.92 7.95 7.78
C VAL A 201 4.64 8.61 7.30
N THR A 202 4.31 8.43 6.02
CA THR A 202 3.05 8.86 5.43
C THR A 202 2.18 7.65 5.13
N VAL A 203 0.97 7.63 5.69
CA VAL A 203 -0.09 6.68 5.37
C VAL A 203 -1.08 7.35 4.42
N VAL A 204 -1.21 6.84 3.19
CA VAL A 204 -2.21 7.31 2.22
C VAL A 204 -3.36 6.33 2.20
N GLU A 205 -4.59 6.82 2.42
CA GLU A 205 -5.82 6.05 2.32
C GLU A 205 -6.61 6.49 1.09
N PHE A 206 -6.84 5.57 0.15
CA PHE A 206 -7.89 5.73 -0.87
C PHE A 206 -9.19 5.18 -0.33
N SER A 207 -10.20 6.04 -0.23
CA SER A 207 -11.39 5.75 0.55
C SER A 207 -12.69 6.23 -0.12
N ASP A 208 -13.81 5.65 0.32
CA ASP A 208 -15.15 5.91 -0.16
C ASP A 208 -16.10 6.03 1.04
N PHE A 209 -16.80 7.16 1.17
CA PHE A 209 -17.65 7.43 2.30
C PHE A 209 -18.91 6.54 2.39
N GLU A 210 -19.30 5.87 1.31
CA GLU A 210 -20.42 4.91 1.32
C GLU A 210 -19.95 3.47 1.60
N CYS A 211 -18.63 3.21 1.53
CA CYS A 211 -18.06 1.90 1.74
C CYS A 211 -18.02 1.50 3.23
N SER A 212 -18.69 0.40 3.58
CA SER A 212 -18.70 -0.12 4.96
C SER A 212 -17.34 -0.63 5.45
N TYR A 213 -16.46 -1.05 4.54
CA TYR A 213 -15.09 -1.45 4.86
C TYR A 213 -14.23 -0.22 5.20
N CYS A 214 -14.42 0.92 4.50
CA CYS A 214 -13.73 2.18 4.82
C CYS A 214 -14.11 2.66 6.22
N ARG A 215 -15.39 2.60 6.59
CA ARG A 215 -15.83 2.94 7.96
C ARG A 215 -15.09 2.12 9.03
N ARG A 216 -14.75 0.85 8.75
CA ARG A 216 -14.01 0.03 9.72
C ARG A 216 -12.56 0.47 9.87
N VAL A 217 -11.94 0.98 8.82
CA VAL A 217 -10.55 1.47 8.85
C VAL A 217 -10.41 2.74 9.68
N VAL A 218 -11.45 3.56 9.82
CA VAL A 218 -11.42 4.77 10.68
C VAL A 218 -10.89 4.42 12.07
N GLY A 219 -11.44 3.37 12.72
CA GLY A 219 -10.96 2.95 14.04
C GLY A 219 -9.51 2.43 14.06
N THR A 220 -9.02 1.85 12.95
CA THR A 220 -7.62 1.45 12.81
C THR A 220 -6.72 2.69 12.71
N LEU A 221 -7.10 3.68 11.90
CA LEU A 221 -6.35 4.92 11.74
C LEU A 221 -6.39 5.79 12.99
N ASP A 222 -7.47 5.76 13.77
CA ASP A 222 -7.52 6.45 15.05
C ASP A 222 -6.51 5.85 16.05
N GLN A 223 -6.38 4.52 16.09
CA GLN A 223 -5.32 3.88 16.88
C GLN A 223 -3.90 4.26 16.39
N VAL A 224 -3.71 4.42 15.07
CA VAL A 224 -2.44 4.91 14.53
C VAL A 224 -2.16 6.33 15.00
N LYS A 225 -3.14 7.24 14.93
CA LYS A 225 -3.01 8.62 15.43
C LYS A 225 -2.64 8.65 16.92
N GLU A 226 -3.30 7.81 17.74
CA GLU A 226 -3.07 7.73 19.18
C GLU A 226 -1.68 7.19 19.54
N ASN A 227 -1.20 6.15 18.83
CA ASN A 227 0.03 5.46 19.22
C ASN A 227 1.29 6.04 18.58
N TYR A 228 1.20 6.64 17.40
CA TYR A 228 2.37 7.17 16.68
C TYR A 228 2.50 8.70 16.73
N GLY A 229 1.41 9.42 16.99
CA GLY A 229 1.43 10.88 17.10
C GLY A 229 2.10 11.55 15.91
N ASP A 230 3.12 12.38 16.18
CA ASP A 230 3.84 13.17 15.18
C ASP A 230 4.75 12.34 14.26
N GLN A 231 4.89 11.03 14.49
CA GLN A 231 5.70 10.16 13.63
C GLN A 231 4.95 9.75 12.35
N VAL A 232 3.63 9.93 12.31
CA VAL A 232 2.79 9.51 11.18
C VAL A 232 1.93 10.65 10.68
N ARG A 233 1.96 10.86 9.36
CA ARG A 233 1.05 11.69 8.59
C ARG A 233 0.03 10.80 7.89
N ILE A 234 -1.26 11.13 7.99
CA ILE A 234 -2.34 10.42 7.28
C ILE A 234 -2.89 11.34 6.20
N VAL A 235 -2.92 10.86 4.96
CA VAL A 235 -3.43 11.57 3.79
C VAL A 235 -4.65 10.83 3.26
N PHE A 236 -5.75 11.55 3.08
CA PHE A 236 -6.99 11.01 2.55
C PHE A 236 -7.11 11.32 1.06
N ARG A 237 -7.36 10.28 0.24
CA ARG A 237 -7.60 10.39 -1.20
C ARG A 237 -8.98 9.87 -1.53
N GLN A 238 -9.70 10.58 -2.38
CA GLN A 238 -11.05 10.23 -2.79
C GLN A 238 -11.04 9.07 -3.79
N TYR A 239 -11.82 8.02 -3.53
CA TYR A 239 -11.98 6.91 -4.49
C TYR A 239 -13.42 6.37 -4.44
N PRO A 240 -14.43 7.18 -4.85
CA PRO A 240 -15.83 6.75 -4.88
C PRO A 240 -16.02 5.60 -5.87
N LEU A 241 -16.63 4.49 -5.42
CA LEU A 241 -16.88 3.32 -6.24
C LEU A 241 -18.13 3.52 -7.11
N GLN A 242 -18.11 3.00 -8.33
CA GLN A 242 -19.21 3.18 -9.30
C GLN A 242 -20.55 2.60 -8.84
N ASN A 243 -20.55 1.60 -7.97
CA ASN A 243 -21.74 0.98 -7.40
C ASN A 243 -22.25 1.67 -6.13
N HIS A 244 -21.62 2.77 -5.71
CA HIS A 244 -22.01 3.60 -4.56
C HIS A 244 -22.56 4.94 -5.03
N PRO A 245 -23.90 5.07 -5.15
CA PRO A 245 -24.52 6.21 -5.83
C PRO A 245 -24.32 7.55 -5.13
N SER A 246 -24.07 7.57 -3.82
CA SER A 246 -23.88 8.79 -3.04
C SER A 246 -22.42 9.13 -2.80
N ALA A 247 -21.48 8.21 -3.11
CA ALA A 247 -20.07 8.34 -2.77
C ALA A 247 -19.41 9.55 -3.44
N GLN A 248 -19.71 9.82 -4.72
CA GLN A 248 -19.18 10.96 -5.44
C GLN A 248 -19.55 12.29 -4.76
N LYS A 249 -20.83 12.48 -4.41
CA LYS A 249 -21.27 13.71 -3.74
C LYS A 249 -20.78 13.82 -2.30
N ALA A 250 -20.60 12.70 -1.60
CA ALA A 250 -19.99 12.70 -0.27
C ALA A 250 -18.50 13.08 -0.34
N ALA A 251 -17.77 12.61 -1.35
CA ALA A 251 -16.39 13.00 -1.63
C ALA A 251 -16.26 14.51 -1.90
N GLU A 252 -17.09 15.06 -2.81
CA GLU A 252 -17.14 16.50 -3.08
C GLU A 252 -17.47 17.31 -1.82
N ALA A 253 -18.46 16.86 -1.04
CA ALA A 253 -18.85 17.53 0.21
C ALA A 253 -17.70 17.58 1.24
N SER A 254 -16.90 16.51 1.35
CA SER A 254 -15.74 16.48 2.23
C SER A 254 -14.68 17.51 1.81
N LEU A 255 -14.46 17.68 0.51
CA LEU A 255 -13.54 18.67 -0.04
C LEU A 255 -14.09 20.09 0.07
N CYS A 256 -15.39 20.31 -0.10
CA CYS A 256 -16.02 21.60 0.21
C CYS A 256 -15.89 21.98 1.70
N ALA A 257 -15.89 20.99 2.59
CA ALA A 257 -15.59 21.23 4.00
C ALA A 257 -14.10 21.50 4.24
N ASN A 258 -13.20 20.89 3.43
CA ASN A 258 -11.78 21.17 3.45
C ASN A 258 -11.44 22.62 3.06
N ASP A 259 -12.19 23.22 2.14
CA ASP A 259 -12.06 24.64 1.77
C ASP A 259 -12.29 25.59 2.98
N GLN A 260 -12.86 25.08 4.06
CA GLN A 260 -13.14 25.78 5.30
C GLN A 260 -12.43 25.16 6.52
N ASP A 261 -11.33 24.41 6.29
CA ASP A 261 -10.51 23.73 7.33
C ASP A 261 -11.32 22.74 8.19
N LYS A 262 -12.38 22.15 7.63
CA LYS A 262 -13.29 21.23 8.34
C LYS A 262 -13.39 19.85 7.69
N PHE A 263 -12.33 19.42 6.98
CA PHE A 263 -12.33 18.08 6.37
C PHE A 263 -12.59 16.99 7.41
N TRP A 264 -11.77 16.91 8.45
CA TRP A 264 -11.86 15.82 9.43
C TRP A 264 -13.17 15.78 10.20
N PRO A 265 -13.74 16.91 10.67
CA PRO A 265 -15.10 16.92 11.24
C PRO A 265 -16.18 16.42 10.25
N MET A 266 -16.06 16.74 8.95
CA MET A 266 -16.98 16.23 7.93
C MET A 266 -16.75 14.73 7.67
N HIS A 267 -15.51 14.30 7.54
CA HIS A 267 -15.09 12.91 7.37
C HIS A 267 -15.73 12.02 8.45
N ASP A 268 -15.54 12.37 9.72
CA ASP A 268 -16.04 11.58 10.85
C ASP A 268 -17.58 11.49 10.82
N LEU A 269 -18.23 12.58 10.47
CA LEU A 269 -19.68 12.64 10.39
C LEU A 269 -20.25 11.86 9.19
N LEU A 270 -19.53 11.84 8.06
CA LEU A 270 -19.92 11.05 6.88
C LEU A 270 -19.83 9.56 7.18
N PHE A 271 -18.75 9.10 7.82
CA PHE A 271 -18.60 7.68 8.19
C PHE A 271 -19.52 7.27 9.34
N ALA A 272 -19.80 8.15 10.29
CA ALA A 272 -20.75 7.87 11.37
C ALA A 272 -22.18 7.67 10.87
N GLU A 273 -22.57 8.38 9.79
CA GLU A 273 -23.92 8.41 9.26
C GLU A 273 -23.96 8.06 7.77
N GLN A 274 -23.38 6.90 7.39
CA GLN A 274 -23.28 6.43 6.00
C GLN A 274 -24.63 6.16 5.33
N ASP A 275 -25.68 6.00 6.07
CA ASP A 275 -27.05 5.82 5.58
C ASP A 275 -27.72 7.14 5.11
N ARG A 276 -27.05 8.28 5.30
CA ARG A 276 -27.55 9.62 5.01
C ARG A 276 -26.49 10.45 4.27
N LEU A 277 -26.25 10.11 3.01
CA LEU A 277 -25.27 10.76 2.12
C LEU A 277 -25.93 11.45 0.91
N ASP A 278 -27.27 11.60 0.91
CA ASP A 278 -27.95 12.44 -0.06
C ASP A 278 -27.60 13.92 0.12
N VAL A 279 -27.75 14.73 -0.93
CA VAL A 279 -27.34 16.15 -0.93
C VAL A 279 -27.94 16.94 0.23
N ASP A 280 -29.24 16.74 0.54
CA ASP A 280 -29.90 17.45 1.65
C ASP A 280 -29.29 17.06 3.01
N SER A 281 -28.92 15.79 3.17
CA SER A 281 -28.27 15.29 4.37
C SER A 281 -26.84 15.80 4.49
N LEU A 282 -26.10 15.91 3.37
CA LEU A 282 -24.75 16.52 3.33
C LEU A 282 -24.80 17.99 3.77
N LYS A 283 -25.77 18.76 3.25
CA LYS A 283 -25.99 20.16 3.63
C LYS A 283 -26.33 20.31 5.11
N LYS A 284 -27.11 19.40 5.70
CA LYS A 284 -27.39 19.38 7.15
C LYS A 284 -26.16 19.04 7.98
N LYS A 285 -25.30 18.16 7.49
CA LYS A 285 -24.03 17.83 8.16
C LYS A 285 -23.11 19.06 8.20
N ALA A 286 -23.07 19.84 7.11
CA ALA A 286 -22.33 21.11 7.06
C ALA A 286 -22.75 22.11 8.15
N ASP A 287 -24.05 22.25 8.38
CA ASP A 287 -24.57 23.07 9.50
C ASP A 287 -24.09 22.59 10.86
N ARG A 288 -24.13 21.27 11.08
CA ARG A 288 -23.78 20.66 12.37
C ARG A 288 -22.30 20.83 12.75
N ILE A 289 -21.42 20.91 11.77
CA ILE A 289 -19.99 21.16 11.99
C ILE A 289 -19.62 22.65 11.89
N GLY A 290 -20.63 23.54 11.70
CA GLY A 290 -20.44 24.96 11.71
C GLY A 290 -19.75 25.52 10.47
N LEU A 291 -20.02 24.99 9.28
CA LEU A 291 -19.57 25.55 8.01
C LEU A 291 -20.43 26.77 7.62
N GLU A 292 -19.85 27.67 6.85
CA GLU A 292 -20.61 28.73 6.15
C GLU A 292 -21.48 28.09 5.06
N ARG A 293 -22.78 27.95 5.33
CA ARG A 293 -23.74 27.24 4.48
C ARG A 293 -23.77 27.74 3.04
N ALA A 294 -23.79 29.06 2.83
CA ALA A 294 -23.85 29.61 1.47
C ALA A 294 -22.58 29.22 0.65
N VAL A 295 -21.40 29.24 1.29
CA VAL A 295 -20.13 28.85 0.65
C VAL A 295 -20.11 27.36 0.38
N PHE A 296 -20.57 26.55 1.35
CA PHE A 296 -20.62 25.09 1.19
C PHE A 296 -21.63 24.67 0.13
N ASP A 297 -22.82 25.24 0.15
CA ASP A 297 -23.87 24.91 -0.81
C ASP A 297 -23.48 25.30 -2.24
N ASP A 298 -22.85 26.46 -2.45
CA ASP A 298 -22.32 26.89 -3.74
C ASP A 298 -21.23 25.92 -4.24
N CYS A 299 -20.31 25.54 -3.37
CA CYS A 299 -19.26 24.57 -3.69
C CYS A 299 -19.83 23.21 -4.13
N LEU A 300 -20.77 22.65 -3.35
CA LEU A 300 -21.35 21.34 -3.61
C LEU A 300 -22.27 21.32 -4.83
N ASP A 301 -23.11 22.37 -5.00
CA ASP A 301 -24.07 22.49 -6.09
C ASP A 301 -23.37 22.79 -7.43
N SER A 302 -22.23 23.50 -7.41
CA SER A 302 -21.40 23.74 -8.60
C SER A 302 -20.45 22.59 -8.95
N ALA A 303 -20.41 21.51 -8.16
CA ALA A 303 -19.49 20.40 -8.31
C ALA A 303 -18.00 20.86 -8.39
N ARG A 304 -17.63 21.88 -7.60
CA ARG A 304 -16.29 22.51 -7.62
C ARG A 304 -15.15 21.51 -7.54
N HIS A 305 -15.30 20.43 -6.79
CA HIS A 305 -14.27 19.42 -6.54
C HIS A 305 -14.42 18.13 -7.37
N GLU A 306 -15.32 18.10 -8.36
CA GLU A 306 -15.49 16.92 -9.23
C GLU A 306 -14.18 16.50 -9.90
N GLU A 307 -13.40 17.49 -10.40
CA GLU A 307 -12.11 17.25 -11.04
C GLU A 307 -11.07 16.68 -10.07
N LYS A 308 -11.00 17.21 -8.83
CA LYS A 308 -10.08 16.69 -7.81
C LYS A 308 -10.43 15.25 -7.44
N VAL A 309 -11.71 14.93 -7.27
CA VAL A 309 -12.16 13.56 -7.02
C VAL A 309 -11.76 12.62 -8.17
N ARG A 310 -11.93 13.09 -9.42
CA ARG A 310 -11.54 12.32 -10.60
C ARG A 310 -10.04 12.10 -10.69
N SER A 311 -9.23 13.12 -10.42
CA SER A 311 -7.76 13.02 -10.36
C SER A 311 -7.31 12.03 -9.29
N ASP A 312 -7.89 12.09 -8.08
CA ASP A 312 -7.59 11.13 -7.02
C ASP A 312 -7.87 9.67 -7.44
N MET A 313 -8.98 9.46 -8.15
CA MET A 313 -9.34 8.14 -8.69
C MET A 313 -8.35 7.67 -9.75
N GLN A 314 -7.92 8.55 -10.66
CA GLN A 314 -6.93 8.23 -11.69
C GLN A 314 -5.60 7.84 -11.06
N ASP A 315 -5.11 8.65 -10.11
CA ASP A 315 -3.87 8.37 -9.40
C ASP A 315 -3.93 7.01 -8.67
N GLY A 316 -5.02 6.78 -7.91
CA GLY A 316 -5.24 5.50 -7.26
C GLY A 316 -5.25 4.33 -8.25
N THR A 317 -5.94 4.50 -9.38
CA THR A 317 -6.00 3.48 -10.43
C THR A 317 -4.61 3.19 -11.01
N SER A 318 -3.80 4.21 -11.27
CA SER A 318 -2.45 4.06 -11.83
C SER A 318 -1.51 3.24 -10.93
N VAL A 319 -1.70 3.33 -9.62
CA VAL A 319 -0.94 2.57 -8.62
C VAL A 319 -1.64 1.28 -8.16
N GLY A 320 -2.64 0.81 -8.91
CA GLY A 320 -3.26 -0.49 -8.74
C GLY A 320 -4.43 -0.53 -7.75
N VAL A 321 -4.93 0.61 -7.28
CA VAL A 321 -6.18 0.65 -6.49
C VAL A 321 -7.32 0.16 -7.37
N SER A 322 -8.06 -0.83 -6.89
CA SER A 322 -9.22 -1.42 -7.57
C SER A 322 -10.45 -1.54 -6.66
N GLY A 323 -10.35 -1.04 -5.45
CA GLY A 323 -11.38 -1.06 -4.43
C GLY A 323 -10.95 -0.32 -3.18
N THR A 324 -11.89 -0.08 -2.28
CA THR A 324 -11.68 0.68 -1.05
C THR A 324 -12.02 -0.12 0.21
N PRO A 325 -11.32 0.14 1.32
CA PRO A 325 -10.16 1.03 1.42
C PRO A 325 -8.92 0.43 0.78
N SER A 326 -8.00 1.27 0.28
CA SER A 326 -6.63 0.87 -0.10
C SER A 326 -5.65 1.74 0.64
N LEU A 327 -4.71 1.12 1.35
CA LEU A 327 -3.74 1.78 2.21
C LEU A 327 -2.33 1.65 1.64
N PHE A 328 -1.57 2.73 1.73
CA PHE A 328 -0.15 2.78 1.38
C PHE A 328 0.65 3.41 2.52
N VAL A 329 1.75 2.80 2.90
CA VAL A 329 2.69 3.33 3.91
C VAL A 329 3.99 3.68 3.20
N ASN A 330 4.36 4.95 3.14
CA ASN A 330 5.50 5.45 2.34
C ASN A 330 5.53 4.85 0.92
N GLY A 331 4.36 4.76 0.27
CA GLY A 331 4.18 4.20 -1.06
C GLY A 331 4.09 2.67 -1.13
N ILE A 332 4.30 1.95 -0.03
CA ILE A 332 4.14 0.49 0.01
C ILE A 332 2.67 0.14 0.15
N ASN A 333 2.11 -0.59 -0.81
CA ASN A 333 0.74 -1.08 -0.72
C ASN A 333 0.58 -2.08 0.44
N VAL A 334 -0.35 -1.82 1.34
CA VAL A 334 -0.73 -2.73 2.44
C VAL A 334 -1.88 -3.60 1.96
N PRO A 335 -1.66 -4.89 1.67
CA PRO A 335 -2.69 -5.76 1.13
C PRO A 335 -3.77 -6.07 2.18
N GLY A 336 -5.00 -6.31 1.72
CA GLY A 336 -6.11 -6.76 2.57
C GLY A 336 -7.23 -5.74 2.79
N GLY A 337 -7.12 -4.53 2.24
CA GLY A 337 -8.17 -3.51 2.33
C GLY A 337 -8.36 -3.01 3.76
N ALA A 338 -9.46 -3.38 4.42
CA ALA A 338 -9.72 -3.01 5.82
C ALA A 338 -8.86 -3.85 6.78
N VAL A 339 -7.58 -3.55 6.83
CA VAL A 339 -6.58 -4.24 7.69
C VAL A 339 -6.77 -3.91 9.17
N SER A 340 -6.27 -4.80 10.04
CA SER A 340 -6.22 -4.54 11.49
C SER A 340 -5.12 -3.53 11.85
N TYR A 341 -5.21 -2.98 13.06
CA TYR A 341 -4.15 -2.11 13.59
C TYR A 341 -2.80 -2.83 13.64
N GLU A 342 -2.78 -4.10 14.07
CA GLU A 342 -1.55 -4.89 14.16
C GLU A 342 -0.87 -5.07 12.80
N THR A 343 -1.64 -5.25 11.74
CA THR A 343 -1.08 -5.37 10.38
C THR A 343 -0.51 -4.03 9.89
N LEU A 344 -1.22 -2.93 10.14
CA LEU A 344 -0.79 -1.61 9.70
C LEU A 344 0.40 -1.11 10.51
N SER A 345 0.39 -1.32 11.85
CA SER A 345 1.48 -0.93 12.74
C SER A 345 2.79 -1.63 12.40
N GLN A 346 2.73 -2.91 12.02
CA GLN A 346 3.95 -3.63 11.61
C GLN A 346 4.64 -2.94 10.43
N VAL A 347 3.89 -2.52 9.40
CA VAL A 347 4.46 -1.84 8.24
C VAL A 347 4.97 -0.44 8.61
N ILE A 348 4.26 0.27 9.48
CA ILE A 348 4.70 1.58 10.01
C ILE A 348 6.01 1.44 10.79
N ASP A 349 6.12 0.45 11.67
CA ASP A 349 7.31 0.21 12.47
C ASP A 349 8.53 -0.15 11.60
N GLU A 350 8.34 -0.98 10.58
CA GLU A 350 9.37 -1.30 9.59
C GLU A 350 9.86 -0.04 8.86
N GLU A 351 8.95 0.86 8.48
CA GLU A 351 9.30 2.11 7.81
C GLU A 351 9.98 3.13 8.76
N LEU A 352 9.54 3.22 10.00
CA LEU A 352 10.21 4.06 11.01
C LEU A 352 11.65 3.60 11.28
N GLN A 353 11.87 2.28 11.37
CA GLN A 353 13.22 1.71 11.53
C GLN A 353 14.10 2.01 10.31
N ARG A 354 13.54 1.90 9.10
CA ARG A 354 14.27 2.20 7.87
C ARG A 354 14.71 3.67 7.81
N VAL A 355 13.76 4.60 8.02
CA VAL A 355 14.05 6.05 7.97
C VAL A 355 15.01 6.48 9.09
N GLY A 356 14.91 5.88 10.28
CA GLY A 356 15.82 6.15 11.40
C GLY A 356 17.23 5.59 11.23
N SER A 357 17.47 4.74 10.21
CA SER A 357 18.77 4.15 9.88
C SER A 357 19.50 4.82 8.71
N GLU A 358 18.83 5.73 7.99
CA GLU A 358 19.39 6.58 6.91
C GLU A 358 19.97 7.87 7.48
#